data_4e4532b2e9309c526c9cdb84afdd585e
#
_entry.id   4e4532b2e9309c526c9cdb84afdd585e
#
_cell.length_a   1.000
_cell.length_b   1.000
_cell.length_c   1.000
_cell.angle_alpha   90.00
_cell.angle_beta   90.00
_cell.angle_gamma   90.00
#
_symmetry.space_group_name_H-M   'P 1'
#
loop_
_entity.id
_entity.type
_entity.pdbx_description
1 polymer ?
#
loop_
_entity_poly.entity_id
_entity_poly.type
_entity_poly.pdbx_seq_one_letter_code
_entity_poly.pdbx_strand_id
1 'polypeptide(L)'
;MAGVDSRAGDDQQRAVLEQVLAASLRFLADLSERPVNARYDVDEVAAALGGPLPEHGAEPLAVIGELLAGAEPGVVAMPSPRFFGWVIGGVLPAALGADWLTSVWDQNAGLLASSPAAAGAERVAGDWLLELLGLPAGSAVGFVTGGMMANFTCLAAARDAVLRRVGWDVESDGLVGAPPVRVLVGRERHDTVDLALRFLGLGAGRAMEVAVDDQGRMQADALAAALATGPADVPTIVCLQAGNVHSGAFDPLADTIAIAHRHGAWVHVDGAFGLWAAASLRFQHLVAGIEGADSWATDAHKTLNVPYDSGLAMVADAASLHAAMGVHAAYLIQDTRPDPIATVPEFSRRARGFPVWAALRSLGRSGVAGLVEGLVARAQQFAARLGEVDGVEILNDVVFTQVCVSFGSDEVTREVARRLLLDGTAWMTPSTWRGRTILRISVSNHRTTEADVDLSVAAITRILDGVRADLG
;
A
#
# COMPACT_ATOMS: atom_id res chain seq x y z
N MET A 1 1.78 -18.28 -47.12
CA MET A 1 2.08 -17.44 -45.96
C MET A 1 2.79 -16.21 -46.52
N ALA A 2 2.09 -15.07 -46.58
CA ALA A 2 2.71 -13.80 -46.94
C ALA A 2 3.68 -13.44 -45.81
N GLY A 3 4.95 -13.18 -46.15
CA GLY A 3 5.94 -12.71 -45.16
C GLY A 3 5.43 -11.40 -44.54
N VAL A 4 5.22 -11.42 -43.25
CA VAL A 4 4.94 -10.21 -42.49
C VAL A 4 6.17 -9.32 -42.67
N ASP A 5 6.02 -8.16 -43.32
CA ASP A 5 7.08 -7.18 -43.47
C ASP A 5 7.47 -6.69 -42.07
N SER A 6 8.60 -7.18 -41.56
CA SER A 6 9.07 -6.87 -40.21
C SER A 6 9.25 -5.36 -39.98
N ARG A 7 9.58 -4.60 -41.04
CA ARG A 7 9.74 -3.14 -40.96
C ARG A 7 8.41 -2.42 -40.74
N ALA A 8 7.34 -2.88 -41.39
CA ALA A 8 6.01 -2.30 -41.18
C ALA A 8 5.52 -2.53 -39.75
N GLY A 9 5.83 -3.69 -39.13
CA GLY A 9 5.54 -3.97 -37.73
C GLY A 9 6.33 -3.08 -36.78
N ASP A 10 7.63 -2.87 -37.05
CA ASP A 10 8.49 -2.00 -36.22
C ASP A 10 8.05 -0.53 -36.29
N ASP A 11 7.66 -0.04 -37.48
CA ASP A 11 7.15 1.33 -37.66
C ASP A 11 5.81 1.55 -36.95
N GLN A 12 4.92 0.55 -36.99
CA GLN A 12 3.64 0.58 -36.26
C GLN A 12 3.83 0.60 -34.76
N GLN A 13 4.71 -0.26 -34.20
CA GLN A 13 5.02 -0.27 -32.77
C GLN A 13 5.62 1.06 -32.34
N ARG A 14 6.52 1.64 -33.09
CA ARG A 14 7.09 2.96 -32.83
C ARG A 14 6.01 4.03 -32.75
N ALA A 15 5.11 4.09 -33.73
CA ALA A 15 4.05 5.10 -33.81
C ALA A 15 3.11 5.01 -32.57
N VAL A 16 2.76 3.79 -32.15
CA VAL A 16 1.97 3.55 -30.93
C VAL A 16 2.69 4.10 -29.70
N LEU A 17 3.97 3.76 -29.50
CA LEU A 17 4.74 4.21 -28.34
C LEU A 17 4.93 5.74 -28.33
N GLU A 18 5.15 6.36 -29.49
CA GLU A 18 5.25 7.82 -29.60
C GLU A 18 3.93 8.52 -29.24
N GLN A 19 2.78 7.97 -29.65
CA GLN A 19 1.47 8.49 -29.28
C GLN A 19 1.24 8.38 -27.76
N VAL A 20 1.56 7.23 -27.14
CA VAL A 20 1.44 7.00 -25.70
C VAL A 20 2.36 7.97 -24.95
N LEU A 21 3.61 8.12 -25.38
CA LEU A 21 4.56 9.07 -24.79
C LEU A 21 4.02 10.51 -24.81
N ALA A 22 3.52 10.96 -25.97
CA ALA A 22 2.97 12.30 -26.13
C ALA A 22 1.76 12.54 -25.21
N ALA A 23 0.85 11.57 -25.11
CA ALA A 23 -0.31 11.64 -24.22
C ALA A 23 0.12 11.68 -22.74
N SER A 24 1.06 10.82 -22.35
CA SER A 24 1.60 10.76 -20.99
C SER A 24 2.30 12.05 -20.57
N LEU A 25 3.09 12.64 -21.45
CA LEU A 25 3.76 13.92 -21.16
C LEU A 25 2.76 15.06 -20.99
N ARG A 26 1.69 15.13 -21.81
CA ARG A 26 0.61 16.11 -21.63
C ARG A 26 -0.08 15.92 -20.27
N PHE A 27 -0.47 14.68 -19.92
CA PHE A 27 -1.10 14.37 -18.64
C PHE A 27 -0.24 14.78 -17.45
N LEU A 28 1.06 14.48 -17.48
CA LEU A 28 2.00 14.80 -16.41
C LEU A 28 2.26 16.32 -16.28
N ALA A 29 2.24 17.05 -17.40
CA ALA A 29 2.41 18.51 -17.41
C ALA A 29 1.24 19.23 -16.75
N ASP A 30 0.02 18.70 -16.88
CA ASP A 30 -1.21 19.32 -16.38
C ASP A 30 -1.53 18.98 -14.92
N LEU A 31 -0.81 18.06 -14.29
CA LEU A 31 -1.17 17.50 -12.97
C LEU A 31 -1.37 18.54 -11.86
N SER A 32 -0.64 19.65 -11.89
CA SER A 32 -0.76 20.70 -10.88
C SER A 32 -1.95 21.65 -11.10
N GLU A 33 -2.46 21.74 -12.34
CA GLU A 33 -3.49 22.70 -12.72
C GLU A 33 -4.85 22.04 -12.93
N ARG A 34 -4.85 20.79 -13.41
CA ARG A 34 -6.11 20.08 -13.74
C ARG A 34 -6.94 19.77 -12.49
N PRO A 35 -8.28 19.75 -12.59
CA PRO A 35 -9.14 19.20 -11.55
C PRO A 35 -8.74 17.77 -11.20
N VAL A 36 -8.81 17.43 -9.90
CA VAL A 36 -8.39 16.10 -9.44
C VAL A 36 -9.43 15.04 -9.75
N ASN A 37 -10.73 15.41 -9.76
CA ASN A 37 -11.84 14.51 -10.07
C ASN A 37 -11.91 14.17 -11.57
N ALA A 38 -12.51 13.02 -11.88
CA ALA A 38 -12.87 12.64 -13.24
C ALA A 38 -14.04 13.49 -13.75
N ARG A 39 -14.15 13.66 -15.07
CA ARG A 39 -15.28 14.32 -15.75
C ARG A 39 -16.37 13.32 -16.11
N TYR A 40 -16.02 12.09 -16.42
CA TYR A 40 -16.92 10.99 -16.75
C TYR A 40 -17.04 10.04 -15.57
N ASP A 41 -18.24 9.51 -15.38
CA ASP A 41 -18.47 8.39 -14.48
C ASP A 41 -18.20 7.04 -15.19
N VAL A 42 -18.43 5.94 -14.48
CA VAL A 42 -18.17 4.59 -15.00
C VAL A 42 -19.05 4.24 -16.20
N ASP A 43 -20.29 4.71 -16.21
CA ASP A 43 -21.24 4.41 -17.28
C ASP A 43 -20.93 5.22 -18.55
N GLU A 44 -20.51 6.47 -18.40
CA GLU A 44 -20.04 7.33 -19.50
C GLU A 44 -18.76 6.78 -20.14
N VAL A 45 -17.78 6.33 -19.34
CA VAL A 45 -16.56 5.66 -19.84
C VAL A 45 -16.90 4.34 -20.53
N ALA A 46 -17.79 3.54 -19.94
CA ALA A 46 -18.23 2.28 -20.54
C ALA A 46 -18.96 2.51 -21.86
N ALA A 47 -19.79 3.54 -21.96
CA ALA A 47 -20.44 3.91 -23.22
C ALA A 47 -19.45 4.40 -24.28
N ALA A 48 -18.42 5.16 -23.88
CA ALA A 48 -17.39 5.67 -24.81
C ALA A 48 -16.45 4.58 -25.33
N LEU A 49 -16.15 3.55 -24.54
CA LEU A 49 -15.27 2.42 -24.89
C LEU A 49 -16.06 1.21 -25.38
N GLY A 50 -17.37 1.16 -25.12
CA GLY A 50 -18.20 -0.02 -25.26
C GLY A 50 -18.75 -0.22 -26.68
N GLY A 51 -19.59 -1.27 -26.77
CA GLY A 51 -20.22 -1.75 -27.98
C GLY A 51 -20.10 -3.28 -28.08
N PRO A 52 -20.66 -3.90 -29.10
CA PRO A 52 -20.43 -5.32 -29.36
C PRO A 52 -18.95 -5.53 -29.73
N LEU A 53 -18.43 -6.71 -29.39
CA LEU A 53 -17.07 -7.08 -29.85
C LEU A 53 -17.02 -6.99 -31.37
N PRO A 54 -16.09 -6.18 -31.95
CA PRO A 54 -15.96 -6.04 -33.40
C PRO A 54 -15.64 -7.36 -34.09
N GLU A 55 -16.25 -7.61 -35.25
CA GLU A 55 -15.94 -8.78 -36.08
C GLU A 55 -14.51 -8.74 -36.61
N HIS A 56 -14.01 -7.55 -36.93
CA HIS A 56 -12.67 -7.33 -37.41
C HIS A 56 -11.89 -6.40 -36.50
N GLY A 57 -10.58 -6.68 -36.32
CA GLY A 57 -9.67 -5.81 -35.58
C GLY A 57 -9.47 -4.45 -36.25
N ALA A 58 -9.02 -3.48 -35.43
CA ALA A 58 -8.60 -2.16 -35.91
C ALA A 58 -7.07 -2.00 -35.84
N GLU A 59 -6.55 -1.00 -36.51
CA GLU A 59 -5.12 -0.64 -36.49
C GLU A 59 -4.71 -0.23 -35.06
N PRO A 60 -3.58 -0.76 -34.51
CA PRO A 60 -3.15 -0.51 -33.13
C PRO A 60 -3.09 0.98 -32.75
N LEU A 61 -2.64 1.83 -33.66
CA LEU A 61 -2.59 3.29 -33.43
C LEU A 61 -3.98 3.89 -33.24
N ALA A 62 -4.98 3.42 -34.02
CA ALA A 62 -6.38 3.86 -33.88
C ALA A 62 -6.96 3.40 -32.53
N VAL A 63 -6.69 2.14 -32.13
CA VAL A 63 -7.14 1.59 -30.84
C VAL A 63 -6.62 2.41 -29.65
N ILE A 64 -5.35 2.84 -29.68
CA ILE A 64 -4.82 3.73 -28.64
C ILE A 64 -5.48 5.11 -28.68
N GLY A 65 -5.79 5.62 -29.87
CA GLY A 65 -6.56 6.87 -30.03
C GLY A 65 -7.96 6.77 -29.41
N GLU A 66 -8.68 5.68 -29.66
CA GLU A 66 -10.00 5.39 -29.10
C GLU A 66 -9.93 5.25 -27.56
N LEU A 67 -8.93 4.50 -27.04
CA LEU A 67 -8.71 4.36 -25.60
C LEU A 67 -8.48 5.72 -24.92
N LEU A 68 -7.61 6.56 -25.48
CA LEU A 68 -7.34 7.90 -24.95
C LEU A 68 -8.59 8.76 -24.97
N ALA A 69 -9.34 8.76 -26.06
CA ALA A 69 -10.55 9.57 -26.19
C ALA A 69 -11.67 9.12 -25.24
N GLY A 70 -11.84 7.82 -25.07
CA GLY A 70 -12.91 7.26 -24.25
C GLY A 70 -12.58 7.19 -22.76
N ALA A 71 -11.34 6.86 -22.39
CA ALA A 71 -10.97 6.65 -20.99
C ALA A 71 -10.42 7.90 -20.28
N GLU A 72 -9.64 8.77 -20.96
CA GLU A 72 -9.01 9.94 -20.32
C GLU A 72 -9.99 10.86 -19.59
N PRO A 73 -11.22 11.12 -20.06
CA PRO A 73 -12.20 11.91 -19.31
C PRO A 73 -12.62 11.28 -17.97
N GLY A 74 -12.55 9.97 -17.84
CA GLY A 74 -12.83 9.22 -16.61
C GLY A 74 -11.63 9.02 -15.69
N VAL A 75 -10.44 9.54 -16.05
CA VAL A 75 -9.24 9.41 -15.22
C VAL A 75 -9.29 10.39 -14.06
N VAL A 76 -9.34 9.87 -12.82
CA VAL A 76 -9.05 10.65 -11.62
C VAL A 76 -7.55 10.93 -11.57
N ALA A 77 -7.16 12.18 -11.35
CA ALA A 77 -5.76 12.57 -11.30
C ALA A 77 -5.08 12.13 -9.98
N MET A 78 -5.03 10.80 -9.74
CA MET A 78 -4.41 10.26 -8.53
C MET A 78 -2.94 10.70 -8.32
N PRO A 79 -2.10 10.87 -9.37
CA PRO A 79 -0.75 11.41 -9.19
C PRO A 79 -0.70 12.93 -8.94
N SER A 80 -1.85 13.64 -8.86
CA SER A 80 -1.89 15.07 -8.53
C SER A 80 -1.34 15.35 -7.14
N PRO A 81 -0.62 16.46 -6.94
CA PRO A 81 -0.16 16.87 -5.62
C PRO A 81 -1.30 17.19 -4.64
N ARG A 82 -2.53 17.32 -5.13
CA ARG A 82 -3.75 17.59 -4.33
C ARG A 82 -4.67 16.37 -4.20
N PHE A 83 -4.18 15.17 -4.51
CA PHE A 83 -4.90 13.93 -4.20
C PHE A 83 -4.51 13.43 -2.81
N PHE A 84 -5.43 13.48 -1.84
CA PHE A 84 -5.21 13.11 -0.43
C PHE A 84 -6.13 11.98 0.02
N GLY A 85 -6.67 11.24 -0.92
CA GLY A 85 -7.57 10.12 -0.63
C GLY A 85 -6.86 8.82 -0.28
N TRP A 86 -7.50 8.01 0.52
CA TRP A 86 -7.12 6.66 0.96
C TRP A 86 -5.70 6.56 1.55
N VAL A 87 -4.70 6.37 1.01
CA VAL A 87 -3.26 6.48 1.20
C VAL A 87 -2.65 6.06 -0.14
N ILE A 88 -2.80 6.92 -1.13
CA ILE A 88 -2.30 6.69 -2.48
C ILE A 88 -1.10 7.61 -2.69
N GLY A 89 0.05 7.01 -2.99
CA GLY A 89 1.27 7.74 -3.31
C GLY A 89 1.20 8.43 -4.67
N GLY A 90 2.18 9.30 -4.94
CA GLY A 90 2.46 9.76 -6.29
C GLY A 90 3.30 8.76 -7.06
N VAL A 91 3.90 9.22 -8.14
CA VAL A 91 4.77 8.40 -8.99
C VAL A 91 6.09 9.12 -9.22
N LEU A 92 7.19 8.56 -8.70
CA LEU A 92 8.55 9.06 -8.92
C LEU A 92 8.96 8.88 -10.38
N PRO A 93 9.62 9.86 -11.02
CA PRO A 93 10.02 9.77 -12.43
C PRO A 93 10.86 8.54 -12.77
N ALA A 94 11.84 8.19 -11.93
CA ALA A 94 12.68 7.01 -12.16
C ALA A 94 11.88 5.70 -12.05
N ALA A 95 10.94 5.63 -11.10
CA ALA A 95 10.08 4.46 -10.92
C ALA A 95 9.11 4.29 -12.11
N LEU A 96 8.53 5.39 -12.62
CA LEU A 96 7.68 5.37 -13.81
C LEU A 96 8.43 4.89 -15.04
N GLY A 97 9.65 5.42 -15.28
CA GLY A 97 10.49 4.98 -16.39
C GLY A 97 10.85 3.49 -16.31
N ALA A 98 11.18 3.00 -15.11
CA ALA A 98 11.43 1.58 -14.87
C ALA A 98 10.18 0.71 -15.04
N ASP A 99 8.99 1.23 -14.70
CA ASP A 99 7.73 0.54 -14.91
C ASP A 99 7.36 0.41 -16.39
N TRP A 100 7.65 1.43 -17.21
CA TRP A 100 7.52 1.35 -18.66
C TRP A 100 8.46 0.27 -19.25
N LEU A 101 9.73 0.24 -18.79
CA LEU A 101 10.67 -0.80 -19.17
C LEU A 101 10.20 -2.19 -18.73
N THR A 102 9.58 -2.31 -17.56
CA THR A 102 8.98 -3.57 -17.07
C THR A 102 7.94 -4.09 -18.06
N SER A 103 7.10 -3.22 -18.62
CA SER A 103 6.11 -3.60 -19.63
C SER A 103 6.74 -3.97 -20.95
N VAL A 104 7.80 -3.25 -21.40
CA VAL A 104 8.50 -3.52 -22.66
C VAL A 104 9.33 -4.80 -22.60
N TRP A 105 10.00 -5.05 -21.48
CA TRP A 105 10.82 -6.25 -21.30
C TRP A 105 9.99 -7.51 -21.05
N ASP A 106 8.76 -7.38 -20.61
CA ASP A 106 7.77 -8.45 -20.40
C ASP A 106 8.33 -9.67 -19.66
N GLN A 107 9.05 -9.41 -18.57
CA GLN A 107 9.69 -10.47 -17.80
C GLN A 107 8.73 -11.13 -16.80
N ASN A 108 8.63 -12.47 -16.87
CA ASN A 108 8.02 -13.26 -15.79
C ASN A 108 9.04 -13.42 -14.65
N ALA A 109 8.81 -12.71 -13.53
CA ALA A 109 9.75 -12.65 -12.42
C ALA A 109 9.68 -13.86 -11.46
N GLY A 110 9.16 -15.01 -11.91
CA GLY A 110 8.98 -16.20 -11.07
C GLY A 110 10.24 -17.02 -10.85
N LEU A 111 11.10 -17.16 -11.87
CA LEU A 111 12.23 -18.11 -11.86
C LEU A 111 13.56 -17.43 -12.18
N LEU A 112 14.63 -17.82 -11.47
CA LEU A 112 16.00 -17.33 -11.71
C LEU A 112 16.45 -17.58 -13.15
N ALA A 113 16.17 -18.76 -13.67
CA ALA A 113 16.63 -19.20 -14.99
C ALA A 113 15.98 -18.40 -16.14
N SER A 114 14.70 -18.00 -16.00
CA SER A 114 13.98 -17.30 -17.05
C SER A 114 14.09 -15.77 -16.98
N SER A 115 14.36 -15.22 -15.80
CA SER A 115 14.38 -13.77 -15.56
C SER A 115 15.49 -13.33 -14.62
N PRO A 116 16.77 -13.54 -14.98
CA PRO A 116 17.88 -13.18 -14.10
C PRO A 116 17.95 -11.68 -13.80
N ALA A 117 17.50 -10.82 -14.73
CA ALA A 117 17.43 -9.37 -14.53
C ALA A 117 16.41 -9.00 -13.46
N ALA A 118 15.20 -9.58 -13.52
CA ALA A 118 14.15 -9.31 -12.54
C ALA A 118 14.54 -9.84 -11.15
N ALA A 119 15.01 -11.07 -11.08
CA ALA A 119 15.49 -11.68 -9.83
C ALA A 119 16.68 -10.93 -9.21
N GLY A 120 17.60 -10.44 -10.04
CA GLY A 120 18.73 -9.61 -9.61
C GLY A 120 18.28 -8.27 -9.04
N ALA A 121 17.31 -7.61 -9.70
CA ALA A 121 16.76 -6.35 -9.23
C ALA A 121 15.99 -6.52 -7.91
N GLU A 122 15.16 -7.58 -7.78
CA GLU A 122 14.44 -7.89 -6.55
C GLU A 122 15.38 -8.17 -5.38
N ARG A 123 16.44 -8.96 -5.60
CA ARG A 123 17.43 -9.22 -4.57
C ARG A 123 18.10 -7.94 -4.08
N VAL A 124 18.63 -7.12 -4.98
CA VAL A 124 19.30 -5.86 -4.61
C VAL A 124 18.34 -4.90 -3.92
N ALA A 125 17.12 -4.73 -4.46
CA ALA A 125 16.11 -3.89 -3.85
C ALA A 125 15.68 -4.42 -2.48
N GLY A 126 15.56 -5.75 -2.32
CA GLY A 126 15.26 -6.40 -1.05
C GLY A 126 16.34 -6.15 0.00
N ASP A 127 17.61 -6.33 -0.34
CA ASP A 127 18.73 -6.05 0.56
C ASP A 127 18.75 -4.57 1.00
N TRP A 128 18.52 -3.65 0.07
CA TRP A 128 18.46 -2.21 0.38
C TRP A 128 17.25 -1.85 1.24
N LEU A 129 16.10 -2.51 1.03
CA LEU A 129 14.91 -2.30 1.86
C LEU A 129 15.15 -2.75 3.30
N LEU A 130 15.71 -3.94 3.51
CA LEU A 130 16.03 -4.43 4.85
C LEU A 130 17.01 -3.50 5.58
N GLU A 131 18.05 -3.04 4.90
CA GLU A 131 19.01 -2.09 5.45
C GLU A 131 18.39 -0.72 5.76
N LEU A 132 17.56 -0.19 4.84
CA LEU A 132 16.91 1.11 4.97
C LEU A 132 15.91 1.16 6.13
N LEU A 133 15.16 0.07 6.29
CA LEU A 133 14.10 -0.06 7.29
C LEU A 133 14.61 -0.63 8.63
N GLY A 134 15.91 -0.93 8.73
CA GLY A 134 16.52 -1.45 9.94
C GLY A 134 16.06 -2.86 10.33
N LEU A 135 15.62 -3.65 9.34
CA LEU A 135 15.12 -5.01 9.55
C LEU A 135 16.28 -6.04 9.54
N PRO A 136 16.11 -7.22 10.13
CA PRO A 136 17.17 -8.22 10.22
C PRO A 136 17.72 -8.60 8.84
N ALA A 137 19.06 -8.57 8.69
CA ALA A 137 19.72 -9.02 7.50
C ALA A 137 19.45 -10.52 7.27
N GLY A 138 19.17 -10.89 6.02
CA GLY A 138 18.82 -12.28 5.68
C GLY A 138 17.33 -12.61 5.78
N SER A 139 16.48 -11.65 6.18
CA SER A 139 15.03 -11.77 6.02
C SER A 139 14.67 -11.98 4.54
N ALA A 140 13.65 -12.77 4.27
CA ALA A 140 13.13 -12.90 2.91
C ALA A 140 12.23 -11.72 2.55
N VAL A 141 12.29 -11.27 1.29
CA VAL A 141 11.46 -10.17 0.76
C VAL A 141 10.69 -10.65 -0.46
N GLY A 142 9.37 -10.62 -0.39
CA GLY A 142 8.45 -10.91 -1.48
C GLY A 142 7.88 -9.62 -2.09
N PHE A 143 7.93 -9.51 -3.43
CA PHE A 143 7.36 -8.39 -4.18
C PHE A 143 5.96 -8.75 -4.67
N VAL A 144 4.95 -8.26 -4.00
CA VAL A 144 3.53 -8.58 -4.20
C VAL A 144 2.74 -7.39 -4.73
N THR A 145 1.43 -7.57 -4.99
CA THR A 145 0.56 -6.54 -5.58
C THR A 145 0.27 -5.37 -4.64
N GLY A 146 0.28 -5.57 -3.33
CA GLY A 146 -0.02 -4.51 -2.36
C GLY A 146 -0.12 -5.02 -0.94
N GLY A 147 -0.41 -4.14 0.01
CA GLY A 147 -0.44 -4.42 1.44
C GLY A 147 -1.37 -5.56 1.83
N MET A 148 -2.52 -5.71 1.15
CA MET A 148 -3.40 -6.86 1.37
C MET A 148 -2.69 -8.18 1.07
N MET A 149 -2.00 -8.29 -0.08
CA MET A 149 -1.26 -9.49 -0.45
C MET A 149 0.01 -9.65 0.38
N ALA A 150 0.63 -8.55 0.82
CA ALA A 150 1.75 -8.58 1.75
C ALA A 150 1.32 -9.15 3.12
N ASN A 151 0.19 -8.69 3.67
CA ASN A 151 -0.40 -9.23 4.90
C ASN A 151 -0.75 -10.72 4.73
N PHE A 152 -1.38 -11.09 3.60
CA PHE A 152 -1.68 -12.50 3.30
C PHE A 152 -0.42 -13.37 3.29
N THR A 153 0.63 -12.94 2.59
CA THR A 153 1.90 -13.66 2.46
C THR A 153 2.60 -13.84 3.81
N CYS A 154 2.70 -12.76 4.59
CA CYS A 154 3.29 -12.79 5.93
C CYS A 154 2.48 -13.66 6.90
N LEU A 155 1.15 -13.54 6.87
CA LEU A 155 0.27 -14.31 7.76
C LEU A 155 0.17 -15.79 7.34
N ALA A 156 0.39 -16.13 6.06
CA ALA A 156 0.55 -17.52 5.64
C ALA A 156 1.81 -18.14 6.26
N ALA A 157 2.95 -17.44 6.17
CA ALA A 157 4.18 -17.88 6.82
C ALA A 157 4.00 -18.00 8.34
N ALA A 158 3.32 -17.04 8.97
CA ALA A 158 2.99 -17.07 10.40
C ALA A 158 2.16 -18.30 10.78
N ARG A 159 1.05 -18.55 10.05
CA ARG A 159 0.17 -19.70 10.26
C ARG A 159 0.94 -21.01 10.19
N ASP A 160 1.73 -21.20 9.15
CA ASP A 160 2.47 -22.42 8.92
C ASP A 160 3.57 -22.60 9.99
N ALA A 161 4.27 -21.54 10.36
CA ALA A 161 5.30 -21.57 11.39
C ALA A 161 4.74 -21.93 12.77
N VAL A 162 3.62 -21.31 13.20
CA VAL A 162 3.05 -21.58 14.53
C VAL A 162 2.42 -22.98 14.60
N LEU A 163 1.83 -23.48 13.51
CA LEU A 163 1.28 -24.84 13.45
C LEU A 163 2.38 -25.89 13.39
N ARG A 164 3.47 -25.65 12.66
CA ARG A 164 4.62 -26.55 12.60
C ARG A 164 5.28 -26.73 13.98
N ARG A 165 5.33 -25.70 14.83
CA ARG A 165 5.85 -25.79 16.21
C ARG A 165 5.10 -26.80 17.07
N VAL A 166 3.82 -27.07 16.75
CA VAL A 166 2.99 -28.08 17.44
C VAL A 166 2.83 -29.38 16.64
N GLY A 167 3.67 -29.58 15.62
CA GLY A 167 3.75 -30.81 14.84
C GLY A 167 2.72 -30.95 13.72
N TRP A 168 2.07 -29.84 13.27
CA TRP A 168 1.09 -29.85 12.19
C TRP A 168 1.69 -29.26 10.91
N ASP A 169 1.60 -30.01 9.81
CA ASP A 169 2.07 -29.60 8.49
C ASP A 169 0.88 -29.13 7.61
N VAL A 170 0.79 -27.81 7.42
CA VAL A 170 -0.33 -27.22 6.63
C VAL A 170 -0.24 -27.57 5.14
N GLU A 171 0.97 -27.73 4.60
CA GLU A 171 1.14 -28.08 3.18
C GLU A 171 0.55 -29.46 2.88
N SER A 172 0.82 -30.43 3.74
CA SER A 172 0.38 -31.82 3.56
C SER A 172 -1.05 -32.07 4.03
N ASP A 173 -1.41 -31.52 5.19
CA ASP A 173 -2.65 -31.88 5.92
C ASP A 173 -3.75 -30.82 5.82
N GLY A 174 -3.45 -29.63 5.31
CA GLY A 174 -4.38 -28.50 5.26
C GLY A 174 -4.79 -28.02 6.66
N LEU A 175 -6.00 -27.47 6.78
CA LEU A 175 -6.51 -26.93 8.06
C LEU A 175 -7.63 -27.78 8.68
N VAL A 176 -8.08 -28.84 8.01
CA VAL A 176 -9.15 -29.70 8.55
C VAL A 176 -8.57 -30.60 9.64
N GLY A 177 -8.99 -30.35 10.88
CA GLY A 177 -8.45 -31.05 12.06
C GLY A 177 -7.22 -30.41 12.66
N ALA A 178 -6.70 -29.33 12.10
CA ALA A 178 -5.56 -28.61 12.65
C ALA A 178 -5.86 -28.05 14.07
N PRO A 179 -4.85 -27.97 14.92
CA PRO A 179 -4.95 -27.21 16.18
C PRO A 179 -5.43 -25.78 15.91
N PRO A 180 -6.31 -25.22 16.76
CA PRO A 180 -6.78 -23.85 16.56
C PRO A 180 -5.63 -22.85 16.67
N VAL A 181 -5.55 -21.92 15.72
CA VAL A 181 -4.63 -20.79 15.78
C VAL A 181 -5.34 -19.61 16.45
N ARG A 182 -4.74 -19.07 17.49
CA ARG A 182 -5.20 -17.86 18.16
C ARG A 182 -4.58 -16.64 17.48
N VAL A 183 -5.41 -15.72 17.01
CA VAL A 183 -4.96 -14.46 16.39
C VAL A 183 -5.43 -13.29 17.23
N LEU A 184 -4.50 -12.45 17.68
CA LEU A 184 -4.78 -11.22 18.42
C LEU A 184 -4.51 -10.01 17.53
N VAL A 185 -5.44 -9.06 17.51
CA VAL A 185 -5.39 -7.88 16.64
C VAL A 185 -5.86 -6.64 17.41
N GLY A 186 -5.34 -5.47 17.11
CA GLY A 186 -5.91 -4.22 17.61
C GLY A 186 -7.35 -4.02 17.13
N ARG A 187 -8.21 -3.43 17.94
CA ARG A 187 -9.61 -3.16 17.58
C ARG A 187 -9.73 -2.29 16.32
N GLU A 188 -8.80 -1.38 16.12
CA GLU A 188 -8.77 -0.47 14.96
C GLU A 188 -7.78 -0.95 13.85
N ARG A 189 -7.60 -2.28 13.70
CA ARG A 189 -6.82 -2.87 12.60
C ARG A 189 -7.42 -2.52 11.25
N HIS A 190 -6.59 -2.55 10.22
CA HIS A 190 -7.07 -2.38 8.86
C HIS A 190 -7.80 -3.64 8.34
N ASP A 191 -8.88 -3.46 7.55
CA ASP A 191 -9.71 -4.55 7.00
C ASP A 191 -8.93 -5.57 6.16
N THR A 192 -7.76 -5.21 5.64
CA THR A 192 -6.88 -6.13 4.90
C THR A 192 -6.36 -7.28 5.75
N VAL A 193 -6.19 -7.08 7.06
CA VAL A 193 -5.82 -8.16 7.98
C VAL A 193 -6.98 -9.16 8.09
N ASP A 194 -8.21 -8.68 8.27
CA ASP A 194 -9.40 -9.55 8.32
C ASP A 194 -9.60 -10.32 6.99
N LEU A 195 -9.36 -9.65 5.86
CA LEU A 195 -9.44 -10.28 4.56
C LEU A 195 -8.37 -11.36 4.38
N ALA A 196 -7.14 -11.11 4.83
CA ALA A 196 -6.06 -12.09 4.81
C ALA A 196 -6.39 -13.31 5.70
N LEU A 197 -6.89 -13.08 6.92
CA LEU A 197 -7.32 -14.17 7.82
C LEU A 197 -8.45 -15.02 7.20
N ARG A 198 -9.39 -14.37 6.50
CA ARG A 198 -10.46 -15.07 5.79
C ARG A 198 -9.91 -15.97 4.67
N PHE A 199 -9.00 -15.45 3.85
CA PHE A 199 -8.40 -16.21 2.74
C PHE A 199 -7.51 -17.35 3.23
N LEU A 200 -6.87 -17.17 4.38
CA LEU A 200 -6.04 -18.20 5.02
C LEU A 200 -6.86 -19.29 5.76
N GLY A 201 -8.18 -19.17 5.78
CA GLY A 201 -9.05 -20.13 6.48
C GLY A 201 -9.01 -20.01 8.01
N LEU A 202 -8.39 -18.94 8.54
CA LEU A 202 -8.34 -18.68 9.98
C LEU A 202 -9.63 -18.01 10.51
N GLY A 203 -10.38 -17.33 9.62
CA GLY A 203 -11.65 -16.70 9.92
C GLY A 203 -11.52 -15.38 10.67
N ALA A 204 -11.88 -14.26 10.03
CA ALA A 204 -11.79 -12.92 10.62
C ALA A 204 -12.60 -12.78 11.93
N GLY A 205 -13.79 -13.39 11.98
CA GLY A 205 -14.65 -13.37 13.18
C GLY A 205 -14.11 -14.17 14.38
N ARG A 206 -12.97 -14.86 14.23
CA ARG A 206 -12.29 -15.59 15.32
C ARG A 206 -11.10 -14.81 15.87
N ALA A 207 -10.71 -13.70 15.23
CA ALA A 207 -9.66 -12.82 15.74
C ALA A 207 -10.09 -12.19 17.06
N MET A 208 -9.19 -12.21 18.04
CA MET A 208 -9.41 -11.65 19.37
C MET A 208 -9.00 -10.17 19.35
N GLU A 209 -9.95 -9.29 19.60
CA GLU A 209 -9.68 -7.86 19.66
C GLU A 209 -8.99 -7.49 20.97
N VAL A 210 -7.86 -6.80 20.87
CA VAL A 210 -7.15 -6.17 21.97
C VAL A 210 -7.56 -4.70 22.03
N ALA A 211 -7.77 -4.20 23.26
CA ALA A 211 -8.13 -2.80 23.47
C ALA A 211 -7.04 -1.85 22.94
N VAL A 212 -7.50 -0.71 22.44
CA VAL A 212 -6.67 0.37 21.92
C VAL A 212 -6.90 1.66 22.71
N ASP A 213 -5.94 2.58 22.67
CA ASP A 213 -6.07 3.91 23.26
C ASP A 213 -6.94 4.84 22.37
N ASP A 214 -6.99 6.14 22.72
CA ASP A 214 -7.75 7.15 21.98
C ASP A 214 -7.19 7.49 20.60
N GLN A 215 -5.97 7.08 20.30
CA GLN A 215 -5.35 7.21 18.96
C GLN A 215 -5.35 5.91 18.15
N GLY A 216 -5.94 4.82 18.68
CA GLY A 216 -6.02 3.53 18.02
C GLY A 216 -4.78 2.66 18.22
N ARG A 217 -3.87 2.99 19.15
CA ARG A 217 -2.69 2.19 19.48
C ARG A 217 -3.07 1.03 20.39
N MET A 218 -2.57 -0.16 20.10
CA MET A 218 -2.77 -1.34 20.95
C MET A 218 -2.22 -1.10 22.37
N GLN A 219 -3.03 -1.36 23.39
CA GLN A 219 -2.60 -1.24 24.77
C GLN A 219 -1.78 -2.48 25.18
N ALA A 220 -0.53 -2.26 25.59
CA ALA A 220 0.40 -3.34 25.95
C ALA A 220 -0.11 -4.20 27.11
N ASP A 221 -0.71 -3.59 28.15
CA ASP A 221 -1.28 -4.31 29.28
C ASP A 221 -2.50 -5.16 28.87
N ALA A 222 -3.32 -4.67 27.94
CA ALA A 222 -4.45 -5.43 27.40
C ALA A 222 -3.96 -6.62 26.57
N LEU A 223 -2.88 -6.46 25.80
CA LEU A 223 -2.23 -7.56 25.08
C LEU A 223 -1.69 -8.61 26.06
N ALA A 224 -0.97 -8.19 27.09
CA ALA A 224 -0.44 -9.10 28.10
C ALA A 224 -1.55 -9.90 28.79
N ALA A 225 -2.65 -9.22 29.17
CA ALA A 225 -3.82 -9.88 29.78
C ALA A 225 -4.48 -10.90 28.82
N ALA A 226 -4.64 -10.54 27.53
CA ALA A 226 -5.21 -11.42 26.52
C ALA A 226 -4.33 -12.66 26.27
N LEU A 227 -3.01 -12.49 26.23
CA LEU A 227 -2.05 -13.59 26.04
C LEU A 227 -1.98 -14.53 27.24
N ALA A 228 -2.17 -14.00 28.45
CA ALA A 228 -2.20 -14.80 29.70
C ALA A 228 -3.44 -15.70 29.80
N THR A 229 -4.47 -15.49 28.97
CA THR A 229 -5.68 -16.31 28.99
C THR A 229 -5.53 -17.59 28.14
N GLY A 230 -6.00 -18.73 28.67
CA GLY A 230 -6.00 -20.02 27.95
C GLY A 230 -4.69 -20.81 28.09
N PRO A 231 -4.58 -21.96 27.38
CA PRO A 231 -3.39 -22.82 27.43
C PRO A 231 -2.14 -22.16 26.87
N ALA A 232 -0.99 -22.45 27.45
CA ALA A 232 0.32 -21.85 27.06
C ALA A 232 0.77 -22.25 25.64
N ASP A 233 0.41 -23.47 25.20
CA ASP A 233 0.95 -24.06 23.97
C ASP A 233 0.06 -23.84 22.73
N VAL A 234 -0.90 -22.89 22.80
CA VAL A 234 -1.77 -22.59 21.64
C VAL A 234 -1.01 -21.82 20.59
N PRO A 235 -0.96 -22.32 19.31
CA PRO A 235 -0.38 -21.58 18.22
C PRO A 235 -0.96 -20.14 18.16
N THR A 236 -0.11 -19.14 18.29
CA THR A 236 -0.56 -17.74 18.48
C THR A 236 0.14 -16.80 17.51
N ILE A 237 -0.65 -15.90 16.92
CA ILE A 237 -0.18 -14.79 16.05
C ILE A 237 -0.70 -13.49 16.67
N VAL A 238 0.16 -12.47 16.76
CA VAL A 238 -0.19 -11.10 17.13
C VAL A 238 0.03 -10.20 15.94
N CYS A 239 -1.00 -9.45 15.52
CA CYS A 239 -0.89 -8.46 14.46
C CYS A 239 -0.83 -7.07 15.08
N LEU A 240 0.27 -6.38 14.86
CA LEU A 240 0.51 -4.99 15.28
C LEU A 240 0.39 -4.05 14.08
N GLN A 241 0.27 -2.77 14.35
CA GLN A 241 0.12 -1.71 13.35
C GLN A 241 1.24 -0.68 13.44
N ALA A 242 1.92 -0.39 12.33
CA ALA A 242 2.79 0.77 12.18
C ALA A 242 2.10 1.76 11.21
N GLY A 243 1.31 2.67 11.77
CA GLY A 243 0.48 3.64 11.05
C GLY A 243 -0.99 3.24 10.95
N ASN A 244 -1.80 3.68 11.92
CA ASN A 244 -3.25 3.52 11.87
C ASN A 244 -3.84 4.31 10.69
N VAL A 245 -4.79 3.74 9.98
CA VAL A 245 -5.35 4.34 8.74
C VAL A 245 -6.07 5.67 8.97
N HIS A 246 -6.59 5.92 10.18
CA HIS A 246 -7.22 7.19 10.55
C HIS A 246 -6.22 8.14 11.23
N SER A 247 -5.71 7.76 12.39
CA SER A 247 -4.87 8.64 13.21
C SER A 247 -3.41 8.74 12.76
N GLY A 248 -2.92 7.77 11.97
CA GLY A 248 -1.49 7.65 11.67
C GLY A 248 -0.64 7.16 12.85
N ALA A 249 -1.27 6.76 13.97
CA ALA A 249 -0.59 6.33 15.18
C ALA A 249 0.08 4.96 15.01
N PHE A 250 1.08 4.70 15.85
CA PHE A 250 1.87 3.47 15.85
C PHE A 250 1.67 2.73 17.16
N ASP A 251 1.52 1.42 17.10
CA ASP A 251 1.50 0.59 18.30
C ASP A 251 2.85 0.71 19.06
N PRO A 252 2.88 0.50 20.38
CA PRO A 252 4.12 0.49 21.15
C PRO A 252 4.91 -0.79 20.84
N LEU A 253 5.57 -0.83 19.67
CA LEU A 253 6.13 -2.03 19.05
C LEU A 253 7.13 -2.75 19.95
N ALA A 254 8.09 -2.04 20.57
CA ALA A 254 9.09 -2.66 21.43
C ALA A 254 8.46 -3.47 22.58
N ASP A 255 7.47 -2.88 23.26
CA ASP A 255 6.84 -3.51 24.41
C ASP A 255 5.92 -4.66 23.98
N THR A 256 5.08 -4.44 22.96
CA THR A 256 4.12 -5.44 22.49
C THR A 256 4.80 -6.65 21.85
N ILE A 257 5.88 -6.46 21.08
CA ILE A 257 6.71 -7.55 20.53
C ILE A 257 7.34 -8.37 21.67
N ALA A 258 7.95 -7.70 22.66
CA ALA A 258 8.55 -8.39 23.81
C ALA A 258 7.50 -9.16 24.64
N ILE A 259 6.29 -8.61 24.79
CA ILE A 259 5.18 -9.31 25.46
C ILE A 259 4.77 -10.55 24.65
N ALA A 260 4.54 -10.42 23.35
CA ALA A 260 4.11 -11.50 22.48
C ALA A 260 5.12 -12.67 22.45
N HIS A 261 6.41 -12.36 22.32
CA HIS A 261 7.46 -13.36 22.27
C HIS A 261 7.63 -14.14 23.60
N ARG A 262 7.38 -13.51 24.77
CA ARG A 262 7.37 -14.26 26.04
C ARG A 262 6.30 -15.35 26.08
N HIS A 263 5.27 -15.24 25.27
CA HIS A 263 4.20 -16.23 25.11
C HIS A 263 4.37 -17.12 23.86
N GLY A 264 5.53 -17.08 23.19
CA GLY A 264 5.81 -17.89 22.00
C GLY A 264 4.98 -17.50 20.77
N ALA A 265 4.34 -16.34 20.75
CA ALA A 265 3.55 -15.88 19.63
C ALA A 265 4.44 -15.42 18.46
N TRP A 266 3.95 -15.59 17.22
CA TRP A 266 4.48 -14.92 16.05
C TRP A 266 3.97 -13.49 16.01
N VAL A 267 4.83 -12.52 15.73
CA VAL A 267 4.45 -11.12 15.61
C VAL A 267 4.53 -10.67 14.15
N HIS A 268 3.39 -10.24 13.63
CA HIS A 268 3.27 -9.60 12.32
C HIS A 268 3.00 -8.11 12.47
N VAL A 269 3.68 -7.25 11.69
CA VAL A 269 3.45 -5.81 11.68
C VAL A 269 2.88 -5.38 10.33
N ASP A 270 1.62 -4.92 10.34
CA ASP A 270 1.04 -4.18 9.21
C ASP A 270 1.59 -2.75 9.26
N GLY A 271 2.57 -2.48 8.42
CA GLY A 271 3.21 -1.17 8.25
C GLY A 271 2.95 -0.59 6.86
N ALA A 272 1.75 -0.78 6.31
CA ALA A 272 1.39 -0.48 4.93
C ALA A 272 1.92 0.87 4.42
N PHE A 273 1.92 1.90 5.25
CA PHE A 273 2.57 3.19 4.94
C PHE A 273 3.50 3.70 6.04
N GLY A 274 3.28 3.27 7.28
CA GLY A 274 4.04 3.80 8.42
C GLY A 274 5.41 3.13 8.61
N LEU A 275 5.66 1.93 8.07
CA LEU A 275 6.97 1.27 8.16
C LEU A 275 8.09 2.18 7.64
N TRP A 276 7.80 3.06 6.69
CA TRP A 276 8.75 4.02 6.13
C TRP A 276 9.24 5.07 7.12
N ALA A 277 8.62 5.21 8.31
CA ALA A 277 9.15 6.04 9.40
C ALA A 277 10.58 5.60 9.82
N ALA A 278 10.91 4.32 9.66
CA ALA A 278 12.25 3.76 9.91
C ALA A 278 13.35 4.43 9.07
N ALA A 279 13.02 4.92 7.88
CA ALA A 279 13.98 5.54 6.97
C ALA A 279 14.43 6.94 7.40
N SER A 280 13.75 7.59 8.36
CA SER A 280 14.08 8.94 8.84
C SER A 280 14.56 8.91 10.28
N LEU A 281 15.71 9.48 10.56
CA LEU A 281 16.22 9.66 11.93
C LEU A 281 15.26 10.47 12.83
N ARG A 282 14.45 11.33 12.22
CA ARG A 282 13.46 12.14 12.94
C ARG A 282 12.26 11.30 13.39
N PHE A 283 11.87 10.30 12.61
CA PHE A 283 10.65 9.51 12.83
C PHE A 283 10.90 8.04 13.18
N GLN A 284 12.13 7.54 13.14
CA GLN A 284 12.47 6.14 13.48
C GLN A 284 12.03 5.74 14.90
N HIS A 285 11.90 6.71 15.82
CA HIS A 285 11.43 6.45 17.17
C HIS A 285 9.99 5.91 17.22
N LEU A 286 9.17 6.20 16.18
CA LEU A 286 7.80 5.70 16.05
C LEU A 286 7.74 4.18 15.81
N VAL A 287 8.82 3.62 15.30
CA VAL A 287 8.94 2.18 14.99
C VAL A 287 10.05 1.51 15.82
N ALA A 288 10.40 2.08 16.98
CA ALA A 288 11.43 1.52 17.85
C ALA A 288 11.10 0.06 18.25
N GLY A 289 12.07 -0.86 18.07
CA GLY A 289 11.94 -2.29 18.35
C GLY A 289 11.30 -3.12 17.21
N ILE A 290 11.00 -2.49 16.07
CA ILE A 290 10.33 -3.16 14.95
C ILE A 290 11.13 -4.33 14.39
N GLU A 291 12.46 -4.28 14.51
CA GLU A 291 13.38 -5.35 14.09
C GLU A 291 13.16 -6.65 14.85
N GLY A 292 12.50 -6.58 15.99
CA GLY A 292 12.16 -7.75 16.80
C GLY A 292 10.95 -8.54 16.32
N ALA A 293 10.14 -8.03 15.39
CA ALA A 293 9.00 -8.78 14.86
C ALA A 293 9.42 -9.92 13.93
N ASP A 294 8.49 -10.83 13.63
CA ASP A 294 8.76 -11.99 12.78
C ASP A 294 8.41 -11.72 11.31
N SER A 295 7.49 -10.77 11.03
CA SER A 295 7.13 -10.39 9.65
C SER A 295 6.56 -8.97 9.56
N TRP A 296 6.73 -8.36 8.38
CA TRP A 296 6.32 -6.98 8.08
C TRP A 296 5.68 -6.87 6.70
N ALA A 297 4.59 -6.14 6.61
CA ALA A 297 3.96 -5.77 5.35
C ALA A 297 4.07 -4.26 5.12
N THR A 298 4.39 -3.84 3.89
CA THR A 298 4.33 -2.41 3.51
C THR A 298 4.02 -2.25 2.01
N ASP A 299 3.63 -1.03 1.63
CA ASP A 299 3.37 -0.69 0.23
C ASP A 299 4.44 0.28 -0.32
N ALA A 300 5.08 -0.12 -1.42
CA ALA A 300 5.94 0.78 -2.16
C ALA A 300 5.11 1.80 -2.99
N HIS A 301 3.91 1.44 -3.42
CA HIS A 301 3.00 2.34 -4.13
C HIS A 301 2.30 3.38 -3.23
N LYS A 302 2.52 3.36 -1.91
CA LYS A 302 2.11 4.40 -0.96
C LYS A 302 3.25 5.38 -0.75
N THR A 303 3.94 5.31 0.38
CA THR A 303 4.96 6.28 0.80
C THR A 303 6.16 6.35 -0.14
N LEU A 304 6.64 5.22 -0.72
CA LEU A 304 7.79 5.24 -1.63
C LEU A 304 7.46 5.81 -3.03
N ASN A 305 6.18 6.05 -3.33
CA ASN A 305 5.75 6.63 -4.61
C ASN A 305 6.21 5.83 -5.86
N VAL A 306 6.12 4.51 -5.79
CA VAL A 306 6.27 3.60 -6.93
C VAL A 306 4.92 3.45 -7.64
N PRO A 307 4.85 3.29 -8.96
CA PRO A 307 3.58 3.04 -9.66
C PRO A 307 2.85 1.80 -9.13
N TYR A 308 1.51 1.80 -9.20
CA TYR A 308 0.69 0.61 -9.00
C TYR A 308 1.05 -0.47 -9.99
N ASP A 309 1.08 -1.72 -9.55
CA ASP A 309 0.89 -2.22 -8.20
C ASP A 309 2.23 -2.64 -7.56
N SER A 310 2.46 -2.36 -6.27
CA SER A 310 3.71 -2.68 -5.61
C SER A 310 3.56 -2.72 -4.09
N GLY A 311 3.55 -3.92 -3.53
CA GLY A 311 3.59 -4.22 -2.10
C GLY A 311 4.81 -5.08 -1.76
N LEU A 312 5.19 -5.10 -0.49
CA LEU A 312 6.36 -5.78 0.02
C LEU A 312 5.98 -6.62 1.24
N ALA A 313 6.23 -7.92 1.17
CA ALA A 313 6.11 -8.86 2.27
C ALA A 313 7.51 -9.24 2.76
N MET A 314 7.80 -9.01 4.02
CA MET A 314 9.11 -9.32 4.60
C MET A 314 8.94 -10.28 5.77
N VAL A 315 9.77 -11.32 5.84
CA VAL A 315 9.72 -12.35 6.89
C VAL A 315 11.12 -12.63 7.40
N ALA A 316 11.31 -12.52 8.71
CA ALA A 316 12.62 -12.66 9.35
C ALA A 316 13.22 -14.05 9.12
N ASP A 317 12.43 -15.11 9.32
CA ASP A 317 12.82 -16.47 9.00
C ASP A 317 12.45 -16.81 7.54
N ALA A 318 13.43 -16.69 6.64
CA ALA A 318 13.25 -17.01 5.23
C ALA A 318 12.74 -18.44 4.99
N ALA A 319 13.11 -19.40 5.84
CA ALA A 319 12.66 -20.78 5.71
C ALA A 319 11.14 -20.91 5.95
N SER A 320 10.58 -20.16 6.89
CA SER A 320 9.13 -20.12 7.12
C SER A 320 8.36 -19.55 5.93
N LEU A 321 8.88 -18.50 5.26
CA LEU A 321 8.25 -17.97 4.05
C LEU A 321 8.34 -18.96 2.89
N HIS A 322 9.51 -19.53 2.67
CA HIS A 322 9.71 -20.51 1.59
C HIS A 322 8.85 -21.76 1.79
N ALA A 323 8.64 -22.20 3.02
CA ALA A 323 7.76 -23.33 3.31
C ALA A 323 6.29 -23.02 3.05
N ALA A 324 5.85 -21.78 3.26
CA ALA A 324 4.47 -21.37 3.04
C ALA A 324 4.14 -21.06 1.57
N MET A 325 5.14 -20.63 0.76
CA MET A 325 4.95 -20.17 -0.62
C MET A 325 5.62 -21.06 -1.66
N GLY A 326 6.58 -21.89 -1.25
CA GLY A 326 7.38 -22.71 -2.16
C GLY A 326 6.53 -23.71 -2.97
N VAL A 327 6.89 -23.90 -4.23
CA VAL A 327 6.28 -24.90 -5.11
C VAL A 327 7.37 -25.86 -5.58
N HIS A 328 7.11 -27.16 -5.40
CA HIS A 328 7.99 -28.23 -5.87
C HIS A 328 7.36 -28.91 -7.08
N ALA A 329 7.90 -28.66 -8.29
CA ALA A 329 7.44 -29.29 -9.50
C ALA A 329 8.60 -29.80 -10.35
N ALA A 330 8.44 -31.00 -10.94
CA ALA A 330 9.49 -31.67 -11.67
C ALA A 330 9.98 -30.95 -12.93
N TYR A 331 9.19 -30.03 -13.48
CA TYR A 331 9.56 -29.23 -14.67
C TYR A 331 10.31 -27.94 -14.33
N LEU A 332 10.43 -27.58 -13.04
CA LEU A 332 11.19 -26.42 -12.61
C LEU A 332 12.67 -26.71 -12.59
N ILE A 333 13.47 -25.84 -13.20
CA ILE A 333 14.92 -25.89 -13.11
C ILE A 333 15.28 -25.32 -11.74
N GLN A 334 15.60 -26.22 -10.81
CA GLN A 334 16.01 -25.82 -9.46
C GLN A 334 17.52 -25.54 -9.43
N ASP A 335 17.89 -24.35 -8.99
CA ASP A 335 19.25 -23.97 -8.61
C ASP A 335 19.45 -24.26 -7.11
N THR A 336 20.67 -24.08 -6.63
CA THR A 336 21.01 -24.14 -5.19
C THR A 336 20.38 -23.01 -4.39
N ARG A 337 19.87 -21.97 -5.06
CA ARG A 337 19.16 -20.83 -4.47
C ARG A 337 17.65 -20.95 -4.73
N PRO A 338 16.81 -20.57 -3.75
CA PRO A 338 15.37 -20.58 -3.97
C PRO A 338 14.98 -19.58 -5.09
N ASP A 339 14.04 -19.99 -5.93
CA ASP A 339 13.43 -19.14 -6.95
C ASP A 339 12.54 -18.06 -6.31
N PRO A 340 12.38 -16.91 -6.95
CA PRO A 340 11.50 -15.84 -6.44
C PRO A 340 10.05 -16.26 -6.17
N ILE A 341 9.53 -17.30 -6.85
CA ILE A 341 8.19 -17.87 -6.55
C ILE A 341 8.07 -18.40 -5.12
N ALA A 342 9.17 -18.73 -4.46
CA ALA A 342 9.15 -19.22 -3.07
C ALA A 342 8.92 -18.11 -2.03
N THR A 343 8.78 -16.85 -2.44
CA THR A 343 8.57 -15.72 -1.53
C THR A 343 7.23 -15.01 -1.72
N VAL A 344 6.42 -15.44 -2.70
CA VAL A 344 5.15 -14.80 -3.06
C VAL A 344 4.10 -15.85 -3.47
N PRO A 345 2.80 -15.54 -3.36
CA PRO A 345 1.74 -16.49 -3.73
C PRO A 345 1.51 -16.60 -5.25
N GLU A 346 2.00 -15.65 -6.05
CA GLU A 346 1.84 -15.66 -7.51
C GLU A 346 2.99 -16.43 -8.18
N PHE A 347 2.67 -17.27 -9.14
CA PHE A 347 3.66 -18.03 -9.92
C PHE A 347 4.21 -17.20 -11.07
N SER A 348 3.37 -16.93 -12.07
CA SER A 348 3.70 -16.04 -13.19
C SER A 348 3.32 -14.61 -12.81
N ARG A 349 4.30 -13.71 -12.78
CA ARG A 349 4.07 -12.36 -12.26
C ARG A 349 4.94 -11.28 -12.92
N ARG A 350 4.43 -10.06 -12.84
CA ARG A 350 5.15 -8.84 -13.25
C ARG A 350 6.44 -8.64 -12.43
N ALA A 351 7.47 -8.11 -13.04
CA ALA A 351 8.75 -7.79 -12.41
C ALA A 351 8.68 -6.47 -11.61
N ARG A 352 7.98 -6.50 -10.47
CA ARG A 352 7.76 -5.32 -9.59
C ARG A 352 9.03 -4.80 -8.94
N GLY A 353 10.11 -5.57 -8.94
CA GLY A 353 11.40 -5.17 -8.38
C GLY A 353 12.08 -4.04 -9.15
N PHE A 354 11.89 -3.91 -10.46
CA PHE A 354 12.52 -2.83 -11.25
C PHE A 354 12.09 -1.43 -10.82
N PRO A 355 10.79 -1.09 -10.71
CA PRO A 355 10.36 0.23 -10.23
C PRO A 355 10.82 0.52 -8.80
N VAL A 356 10.82 -0.47 -7.91
CA VAL A 356 11.27 -0.32 -6.51
C VAL A 356 12.78 -0.05 -6.48
N TRP A 357 13.58 -0.83 -7.21
CA TRP A 357 15.00 -0.60 -7.35
C TRP A 357 15.32 0.81 -7.87
N ALA A 358 14.59 1.24 -8.92
CA ALA A 358 14.79 2.57 -9.52
C ALA A 358 14.42 3.70 -8.57
N ALA A 359 13.34 3.57 -7.78
CA ALA A 359 12.97 4.53 -6.75
C ALA A 359 14.06 4.65 -5.68
N LEU A 360 14.48 3.53 -5.11
CA LEU A 360 15.52 3.49 -4.09
C LEU A 360 16.87 4.02 -4.61
N ARG A 361 17.25 3.64 -5.83
CA ARG A 361 18.51 4.10 -6.45
C ARG A 361 18.48 5.61 -6.76
N SER A 362 17.32 6.13 -7.16
CA SER A 362 17.15 7.56 -7.47
C SER A 362 17.16 8.43 -6.22
N LEU A 363 16.49 7.99 -5.16
CA LEU A 363 16.39 8.74 -3.90
C LEU A 363 17.65 8.57 -3.01
N GLY A 364 18.16 7.35 -2.94
CA GLY A 364 19.12 6.96 -1.92
C GLY A 364 18.52 7.08 -0.50
N ARG A 365 19.27 6.76 0.51
CA ARG A 365 18.84 6.83 1.92
C ARG A 365 18.35 8.23 2.30
N SER A 366 19.11 9.26 1.99
CA SER A 366 18.77 10.65 2.32
C SER A 366 17.52 11.13 1.58
N GLY A 367 17.32 10.73 0.33
CA GLY A 367 16.14 11.10 -0.43
C GLY A 367 14.88 10.42 0.09
N VAL A 368 14.94 9.15 0.53
CA VAL A 368 13.78 8.49 1.18
C VAL A 368 13.47 9.15 2.52
N ALA A 369 14.49 9.47 3.33
CA ALA A 369 14.30 10.22 4.57
C ALA A 369 13.61 11.57 4.31
N GLY A 370 14.13 12.34 3.34
CA GLY A 370 13.56 13.63 2.95
C GLY A 370 12.13 13.53 2.40
N LEU A 371 11.80 12.45 1.67
CA LEU A 371 10.45 12.17 1.22
C LEU A 371 9.50 11.97 2.42
N VAL A 372 9.84 11.10 3.36
CA VAL A 372 9.03 10.85 4.57
C VAL A 372 8.85 12.14 5.38
N GLU A 373 9.94 12.88 5.62
CA GLU A 373 9.91 14.14 6.38
C GLU A 373 9.04 15.20 5.70
N GLY A 374 9.13 15.31 4.38
CA GLY A 374 8.31 16.22 3.59
C GLY A 374 6.82 15.88 3.67
N LEU A 375 6.44 14.61 3.56
CA LEU A 375 5.04 14.16 3.69
C LEU A 375 4.47 14.50 5.08
N VAL A 376 5.23 14.20 6.14
CA VAL A 376 4.80 14.51 7.51
C VAL A 376 4.69 16.02 7.73
N ALA A 377 5.63 16.81 7.23
CA ALA A 377 5.57 18.27 7.32
C ALA A 377 4.30 18.83 6.66
N ARG A 378 3.89 18.29 5.50
CA ARG A 378 2.63 18.70 4.82
C ARG A 378 1.39 18.29 5.62
N ALA A 379 1.37 17.10 6.24
CA ALA A 379 0.28 16.70 7.13
C ALA A 379 0.16 17.63 8.35
N GLN A 380 1.28 17.97 8.96
CA GLN A 380 1.33 18.93 10.08
C GLN A 380 0.90 20.33 9.66
N GLN A 381 1.23 20.77 8.43
CA GLN A 381 0.74 22.03 7.87
C GLN A 381 -0.78 22.02 7.70
N PHE A 382 -1.38 20.95 7.18
CA PHE A 382 -2.84 20.80 7.13
C PHE A 382 -3.47 20.96 8.51
N ALA A 383 -2.94 20.24 9.51
CA ALA A 383 -3.47 20.32 10.87
C ALA A 383 -3.36 21.74 11.46
N ALA A 384 -2.22 22.40 11.29
CA ALA A 384 -2.03 23.78 11.76
C ALA A 384 -2.99 24.76 11.09
N ARG A 385 -3.06 24.73 9.74
CA ARG A 385 -3.92 25.67 8.97
C ARG A 385 -5.42 25.44 9.22
N LEU A 386 -5.87 24.18 9.24
CA LEU A 386 -7.27 23.86 9.51
C LEU A 386 -7.67 24.12 10.97
N GLY A 387 -6.75 23.93 11.91
CA GLY A 387 -6.97 24.26 13.33
C GLY A 387 -7.14 25.74 13.62
N GLU A 388 -6.72 26.64 12.72
CA GLU A 388 -6.97 28.08 12.80
C GLU A 388 -8.38 28.48 12.31
N VAL A 389 -9.11 27.57 11.63
CA VAL A 389 -10.43 27.85 11.09
C VAL A 389 -11.49 27.63 12.18
N ASP A 390 -12.34 28.63 12.40
CA ASP A 390 -13.38 28.58 13.45
C ASP A 390 -14.29 27.35 13.28
N GLY A 391 -14.53 26.63 14.38
CA GLY A 391 -15.38 25.44 14.44
C GLY A 391 -14.83 24.22 13.69
N VAL A 392 -13.55 24.21 13.34
CA VAL A 392 -12.83 23.03 12.83
C VAL A 392 -12.05 22.38 13.95
N GLU A 393 -12.13 21.06 14.05
CA GLU A 393 -11.44 20.26 15.06
C GLU A 393 -10.54 19.22 14.40
N ILE A 394 -9.25 19.18 14.79
CA ILE A 394 -8.31 18.12 14.44
C ILE A 394 -8.42 17.05 15.52
N LEU A 395 -8.82 15.83 15.15
CA LEU A 395 -9.23 14.79 16.08
C LEU A 395 -8.11 13.85 16.53
N ASN A 396 -7.01 13.81 15.75
CA ASN A 396 -5.86 12.94 16.03
C ASN A 396 -4.60 13.72 16.35
N ASP A 397 -3.69 13.08 17.07
CA ASP A 397 -2.29 13.50 17.18
C ASP A 397 -1.64 13.30 15.80
N VAL A 398 -1.31 14.36 15.08
CA VAL A 398 -0.72 14.26 13.74
C VAL A 398 0.75 13.90 13.86
N VAL A 399 1.01 12.63 14.20
CA VAL A 399 2.36 12.10 14.43
C VAL A 399 3.03 11.66 13.12
N PHE A 400 2.22 11.40 12.08
CA PHE A 400 2.71 10.97 10.75
C PHE A 400 1.90 11.66 9.63
N THR A 401 1.42 10.94 8.63
CA THR A 401 0.88 11.51 7.39
C THR A 401 -0.65 11.57 7.31
N GLN A 402 -1.35 11.30 8.42
CA GLN A 402 -2.81 11.28 8.48
C GLN A 402 -3.34 12.45 9.30
N VAL A 403 -4.41 13.11 8.79
CA VAL A 403 -5.14 14.16 9.52
C VAL A 403 -6.62 13.83 9.48
N CYS A 404 -7.25 13.75 10.65
CA CYS A 404 -8.69 13.54 10.82
C CYS A 404 -9.35 14.85 11.23
N VAL A 405 -10.25 15.36 10.38
CA VAL A 405 -10.87 16.67 10.56
C VAL A 405 -12.38 16.54 10.74
N SER A 406 -12.95 17.27 11.71
CA SER A 406 -14.38 17.45 11.88
C SER A 406 -14.75 18.93 11.76
N PHE A 407 -15.91 19.22 11.17
CA PHE A 407 -16.42 20.59 10.94
C PHE A 407 -17.61 20.92 11.84
N GLY A 408 -17.53 20.52 13.10
CA GLY A 408 -18.55 20.78 14.13
C GLY A 408 -19.59 19.67 14.23
N SER A 409 -20.31 19.32 13.17
CA SER A 409 -21.27 18.22 13.16
C SER A 409 -20.98 17.20 12.05
N ASP A 410 -21.53 15.98 12.22
CA ASP A 410 -21.43 14.92 11.22
C ASP A 410 -22.09 15.31 9.88
N GLU A 411 -23.18 16.09 9.93
CA GLU A 411 -23.89 16.56 8.75
C GLU A 411 -23.05 17.56 7.96
N VAL A 412 -22.51 18.57 8.63
CA VAL A 412 -21.61 19.56 8.02
C VAL A 412 -20.37 18.87 7.44
N THR A 413 -19.79 17.94 8.19
CA THR A 413 -18.59 17.22 7.75
C THR A 413 -18.84 16.41 6.47
N ARG A 414 -19.97 15.70 6.38
CA ARG A 414 -20.36 14.96 5.18
C ARG A 414 -20.59 15.88 3.98
N GLU A 415 -21.27 17.00 4.19
CA GLU A 415 -21.59 17.94 3.12
C GLU A 415 -20.35 18.67 2.60
N VAL A 416 -19.42 19.05 3.49
CA VAL A 416 -18.10 19.60 3.10
C VAL A 416 -17.34 18.60 2.24
N ALA A 417 -17.24 17.35 2.68
CA ALA A 417 -16.55 16.30 1.93
C ALA A 417 -17.19 16.08 0.53
N ARG A 418 -18.51 16.03 0.46
CA ARG A 418 -19.25 15.87 -0.80
C ARG A 418 -19.00 17.02 -1.77
N ARG A 419 -19.08 18.27 -1.28
CA ARG A 419 -18.86 19.45 -2.13
C ARG A 419 -17.41 19.56 -2.57
N LEU A 420 -16.45 19.17 -1.73
CA LEU A 420 -15.03 19.18 -2.08
C LEU A 420 -14.72 18.24 -3.26
N LEU A 421 -15.32 17.05 -3.27
CA LEU A 421 -15.19 16.13 -4.40
C LEU A 421 -15.76 16.69 -5.70
N LEU A 422 -16.85 17.47 -5.63
CA LEU A 422 -17.43 18.12 -6.81
C LEU A 422 -16.63 19.35 -7.27
N ASP A 423 -16.02 20.07 -6.35
CA ASP A 423 -15.18 21.25 -6.64
C ASP A 423 -13.93 20.90 -7.45
N GLY A 424 -13.32 19.73 -7.17
CA GLY A 424 -12.18 19.21 -7.91
C GLY A 424 -10.83 19.87 -7.61
N THR A 425 -10.77 20.83 -6.68
CA THR A 425 -9.49 21.44 -6.27
C THR A 425 -8.62 20.46 -5.54
N ALA A 426 -9.20 19.66 -4.63
CA ALA A 426 -8.52 18.60 -3.88
C ALA A 426 -9.43 17.38 -3.76
N TRP A 427 -8.83 16.20 -3.65
CA TRP A 427 -9.57 14.97 -3.51
C TRP A 427 -9.33 14.36 -2.13
N MET A 428 -10.37 14.30 -1.32
CA MET A 428 -10.39 13.74 0.03
C MET A 428 -11.72 13.05 0.26
N THR A 429 -11.76 12.03 1.12
CA THR A 429 -12.99 11.28 1.37
C THR A 429 -13.45 11.38 2.81
N PRO A 430 -14.78 11.37 3.04
CA PRO A 430 -15.31 11.16 4.37
C PRO A 430 -14.98 9.76 4.88
N SER A 431 -14.88 9.61 6.17
CA SER A 431 -14.77 8.33 6.87
C SER A 431 -15.53 8.42 8.20
N THR A 432 -15.63 7.29 8.89
CA THR A 432 -16.13 7.27 10.27
C THR A 432 -15.01 6.80 11.18
N TRP A 433 -14.68 7.60 12.18
CA TRP A 433 -13.72 7.24 13.20
C TRP A 433 -14.30 7.46 14.59
N ARG A 434 -14.33 6.41 15.40
CA ARG A 434 -14.87 6.42 16.76
C ARG A 434 -16.30 6.98 16.87
N GLY A 435 -17.13 6.61 15.89
CA GLY A 435 -18.53 7.02 15.84
C GLY A 435 -18.77 8.44 15.34
N ARG A 436 -17.73 9.18 14.95
CA ARG A 436 -17.82 10.54 14.36
C ARG A 436 -17.51 10.49 12.87
N THR A 437 -18.27 11.25 12.09
CA THR A 437 -17.93 11.52 10.69
C THR A 437 -16.70 12.44 10.62
N ILE A 438 -15.72 12.08 9.81
CA ILE A 438 -14.49 12.85 9.60
C ILE A 438 -14.23 13.08 8.11
N LEU A 439 -13.54 14.15 7.77
CA LEU A 439 -12.78 14.26 6.54
C LEU A 439 -11.37 13.74 6.82
N ARG A 440 -10.96 12.69 6.10
CA ARG A 440 -9.61 12.13 6.25
C ARG A 440 -8.70 12.67 5.16
N ILE A 441 -7.57 13.22 5.56
CA ILE A 441 -6.51 13.74 4.70
C ILE A 441 -5.30 12.82 4.85
N SER A 442 -4.89 12.18 3.76
CA SER A 442 -3.72 11.27 3.71
C SER A 442 -2.65 11.88 2.81
N VAL A 443 -1.59 12.41 3.39
CA VAL A 443 -0.51 13.04 2.62
C VAL A 443 0.50 11.99 2.22
N SER A 444 0.54 11.64 0.93
CA SER A 444 1.36 10.51 0.44
C SER A 444 2.10 10.81 -0.87
N ASN A 445 1.87 11.95 -1.51
CA ASN A 445 2.45 12.28 -2.81
C ASN A 445 3.69 13.17 -2.67
N HIS A 446 4.82 12.74 -3.25
CA HIS A 446 6.09 13.47 -3.24
C HIS A 446 6.02 14.86 -3.88
N ARG A 447 5.02 15.12 -4.73
CA ARG A 447 4.82 16.41 -5.40
C ARG A 447 4.07 17.43 -4.55
N THR A 448 3.42 17.02 -3.45
CA THR A 448 2.65 17.92 -2.59
C THR A 448 3.53 19.00 -1.98
N THR A 449 3.30 20.24 -2.37
CA THR A 449 4.02 21.44 -1.89
C THR A 449 3.23 22.16 -0.79
N GLU A 450 3.85 23.18 -0.18
CA GLU A 450 3.17 24.08 0.75
C GLU A 450 2.00 24.80 0.10
N ALA A 451 2.17 25.25 -1.13
CA ALA A 451 1.15 25.93 -1.90
C ALA A 451 -0.06 25.01 -2.21
N ASP A 452 0.17 23.70 -2.47
CA ASP A 452 -0.91 22.75 -2.68
C ASP A 452 -1.74 22.54 -1.40
N VAL A 453 -1.10 22.52 -0.24
CA VAL A 453 -1.79 22.48 1.06
C VAL A 453 -2.61 23.75 1.27
N ASP A 454 -2.02 24.94 1.08
CA ASP A 454 -2.69 26.20 1.29
C ASP A 454 -3.89 26.38 0.33
N LEU A 455 -3.75 25.95 -0.94
CA LEU A 455 -4.83 25.94 -1.91
C LEU A 455 -5.96 24.99 -1.49
N SER A 456 -5.62 23.81 -1.00
CA SER A 456 -6.60 22.82 -0.53
C SER A 456 -7.34 23.29 0.72
N VAL A 457 -6.64 23.90 1.67
CA VAL A 457 -7.23 24.49 2.88
C VAL A 457 -8.18 25.64 2.50
N ALA A 458 -7.77 26.52 1.58
CA ALA A 458 -8.63 27.61 1.10
C ALA A 458 -9.93 27.08 0.45
N ALA A 459 -9.84 26.01 -0.33
CA ALA A 459 -11.03 25.36 -0.92
C ALA A 459 -11.95 24.77 0.17
N ILE A 460 -11.38 24.07 1.15
CA ILE A 460 -12.14 23.50 2.29
C ILE A 460 -12.86 24.63 3.05
N THR A 461 -12.17 25.71 3.40
CA THR A 461 -12.72 26.84 4.16
C THR A 461 -13.86 27.51 3.39
N ARG A 462 -13.67 27.82 2.12
CA ARG A 462 -14.71 28.40 1.24
C ARG A 462 -15.96 27.50 1.16
N ILE A 463 -15.77 26.19 1.04
CA ILE A 463 -16.87 25.22 1.00
C ILE A 463 -17.57 25.16 2.35
N LEU A 464 -16.84 25.16 3.46
CA LEU A 464 -17.40 25.16 4.81
C LEU A 464 -18.29 26.37 5.06
N ASP A 465 -17.83 27.56 4.65
CA ASP A 465 -18.62 28.81 4.78
C ASP A 465 -19.93 28.71 3.99
N GLY A 466 -19.89 28.16 2.77
CA GLY A 466 -21.10 27.92 1.96
C GLY A 466 -22.04 26.91 2.61
N VAL A 467 -21.51 25.81 3.16
CA VAL A 467 -22.33 24.78 3.86
C VAL A 467 -23.00 25.36 5.10
N ARG A 468 -22.30 26.20 5.87
CA ARG A 468 -22.86 26.87 7.06
C ARG A 468 -23.95 27.85 6.71
N ALA A 469 -23.79 28.58 5.61
CA ALA A 469 -24.81 29.51 5.14
C ALA A 469 -26.10 28.80 4.66
N ASP A 470 -25.95 27.58 4.12
CA ASP A 470 -27.09 26.80 3.60
C ASP A 470 -27.82 26.01 4.72
N LEU A 471 -27.15 25.66 5.80
CA LEU A 471 -27.68 24.86 6.91
C LEU A 471 -28.08 25.70 8.14
N GLY A 472 -27.62 26.93 8.26
CA GLY A 472 -27.94 27.88 9.34
C GLY A 472 -29.06 28.81 8.95
#